data_151de98f49ae1a096c5b37fddff7e91a
#
_entry.id   151de98f49ae1a096c5b37fddff7e91a
#
_cell.length_a   1.000
_cell.length_b   1.000
_cell.length_c   1.000
_cell.angle_alpha   90.00
_cell.angle_beta   90.00
_cell.angle_gamma   90.00
#
_symmetry.space_group_name_H-M   'P 1'
#
loop_
_entity.id
_entity.type
_entity.pdbx_description
1 polymer ?
#
loop_
_entity_poly.entity_id
_entity_poly.type
_entity_poly.pdbx_seq_one_letter_code
_entity_poly.pdbx_strand_id
1 'polypeptide(L)'
;TYLMSGEQEKSTAINIFNREINLSEEDFLSFTHEEYEQFGSEVSGLLKSVVIQDISFKWNNLALLDTPGYTNTDEQFSSERTDAKVAFSQLNTAHFIIWVVSATNGTISDEDLNFLSELNPSIPKLIILSRADLKPKEDLASIKKLILELTQKRGIEVLDVIFSSARKRKEYPLEQVENLLSEWDKTKRPVLFAQNFKIFFLQYDRYLDEQLRLEQMQINRINRIEMISDLPELLNDIASITLMIQEKIRHILSSK
;
A
#
# COMPACT_ATOMS: atom_id res chain seq x y z
N THR A 1 8.71 -5.29 -0.91
CA THR A 1 9.03 -6.38 -1.86
C THR A 1 7.85 -7.32 -1.99
N TYR A 2 7.50 -7.72 -3.23
CA TYR A 2 6.47 -8.73 -3.50
C TYR A 2 7.13 -10.09 -3.74
N LEU A 3 6.60 -11.14 -3.12
CA LEU A 3 6.96 -12.53 -3.38
C LEU A 3 5.72 -13.26 -3.91
N MET A 4 5.87 -13.93 -5.05
CA MET A 4 4.79 -14.65 -5.72
C MET A 4 5.29 -15.89 -6.45
N SER A 5 4.37 -16.78 -6.80
CA SER A 5 4.67 -17.94 -7.64
C SER A 5 5.12 -17.52 -9.04
N GLY A 6 6.08 -18.22 -9.62
CA GLY A 6 6.58 -18.01 -10.97
C GLY A 6 7.00 -19.29 -11.64
N GLU A 7 7.07 -19.28 -12.98
CA GLU A 7 7.58 -20.42 -13.77
C GLU A 7 9.11 -20.53 -13.71
N GLN A 8 9.78 -19.45 -13.33
CA GLN A 8 11.23 -19.34 -13.18
C GLN A 8 11.53 -18.44 -11.97
N GLU A 9 12.69 -18.64 -11.37
CA GLU A 9 13.22 -17.71 -10.39
C GLU A 9 13.63 -16.43 -11.09
N LYS A 10 12.98 -15.33 -10.74
CA LYS A 10 13.20 -14.04 -11.37
C LYS A 10 12.96 -12.91 -10.37
N SER A 11 13.93 -11.99 -10.30
CA SER A 11 13.79 -10.75 -9.55
C SER A 11 13.69 -9.58 -10.51
N THR A 12 12.65 -8.76 -10.35
CA THR A 12 12.38 -7.59 -11.20
C THR A 12 12.11 -6.38 -10.33
N ALA A 13 12.85 -5.29 -10.55
CA ALA A 13 12.57 -4.00 -9.93
C ALA A 13 11.70 -3.15 -10.86
N ILE A 14 10.78 -2.42 -10.30
CA ILE A 14 10.00 -1.38 -11.00
C ILE A 14 10.46 -0.04 -10.44
N ASN A 15 11.03 0.80 -11.29
CA ASN A 15 11.50 2.11 -10.87
C ASN A 15 10.35 3.16 -10.81
N ILE A 16 10.64 4.36 -10.31
CA ILE A 16 9.67 5.46 -10.21
C ILE A 16 9.07 5.88 -11.57
N PHE A 17 9.74 5.56 -12.68
CA PHE A 17 9.27 5.82 -14.05
C PHE A 17 8.47 4.65 -14.64
N ASN A 18 8.08 3.65 -13.83
CA ASN A 18 7.38 2.41 -14.21
C ASN A 18 8.17 1.56 -15.23
N ARG A 19 9.49 1.65 -15.26
CA ARG A 19 10.33 0.76 -16.08
C ARG A 19 10.71 -0.48 -15.28
N GLU A 20 10.59 -1.63 -15.91
CA GLU A 20 11.03 -2.91 -15.36
C GLU A 20 12.54 -3.07 -15.59
N ILE A 21 13.24 -3.48 -14.54
CA ILE A 21 14.67 -3.77 -14.53
C ILE A 21 14.82 -5.18 -13.97
N ASN A 22 15.39 -6.09 -14.74
CA ASN A 22 15.73 -7.40 -14.22
C ASN A 22 16.94 -7.26 -13.30
N LEU A 23 16.81 -7.81 -12.10
CA LEU A 23 17.88 -7.83 -11.10
C LEU A 23 18.54 -9.21 -11.11
N SER A 24 19.87 -9.24 -11.13
CA SER A 24 20.62 -10.43 -10.77
C SER A 24 20.53 -10.68 -9.26
N GLU A 25 20.95 -11.86 -8.82
CA GLU A 25 21.03 -12.16 -7.37
C GLU A 25 22.01 -11.22 -6.67
N GLU A 26 23.13 -10.88 -7.31
CA GLU A 26 24.11 -9.92 -6.81
C GLU A 26 23.52 -8.50 -6.72
N ASP A 27 22.80 -8.04 -7.74
CA ASP A 27 22.10 -6.76 -7.70
C ASP A 27 21.07 -6.71 -6.58
N PHE A 28 20.31 -7.79 -6.38
CA PHE A 28 19.30 -7.85 -5.32
C PHE A 28 19.95 -7.81 -3.92
N LEU A 29 21.05 -8.53 -3.72
CA LEU A 29 21.79 -8.51 -2.46
C LEU A 29 22.40 -7.13 -2.19
N SER A 30 22.78 -6.39 -3.23
CA SER A 30 23.33 -5.02 -3.10
C SER A 30 22.31 -4.00 -2.60
N PHE A 31 21.02 -4.29 -2.68
CA PHE A 31 19.95 -3.46 -2.10
C PHE A 31 19.60 -3.87 -0.65
N THR A 32 20.29 -4.85 -0.07
CA THR A 32 20.12 -5.22 1.33
C THR A 32 20.91 -4.29 2.26
N HIS A 33 20.58 -4.35 3.56
CA HIS A 33 21.05 -3.38 4.58
C HIS A 33 22.58 -3.16 4.66
N GLU A 34 23.40 -4.08 4.19
CA GLU A 34 24.88 -3.97 4.31
C GLU A 34 25.48 -2.94 3.35
N GLU A 35 24.86 -2.70 2.18
CA GLU A 35 25.30 -1.67 1.24
C GLU A 35 24.59 -0.32 1.40
N TYR A 36 23.53 -0.27 2.20
CA TYR A 36 22.83 0.96 2.58
C TYR A 36 23.78 1.99 3.22
N GLU A 37 24.79 1.52 3.95
CA GLU A 37 25.83 2.38 4.55
C GLU A 37 26.79 2.99 3.50
N GLN A 38 26.96 2.34 2.32
CA GLN A 38 27.88 2.81 1.28
C GLN A 38 27.27 3.80 0.27
N PHE A 39 25.99 3.62 -0.09
CA PHE A 39 25.33 4.37 -1.17
C PHE A 39 24.20 5.30 -0.71
N GLY A 40 23.82 5.25 0.54
CA GLY A 40 22.78 6.12 1.11
C GLY A 40 21.35 5.80 0.66
N SER A 41 20.38 6.45 1.30
CA SER A 41 18.93 6.27 1.08
C SER A 41 18.44 6.63 -0.34
N GLU A 42 19.26 7.24 -1.15
CA GLU A 42 18.89 7.79 -2.47
C GLU A 42 18.54 6.69 -3.49
N VAL A 43 19.20 5.51 -3.42
CA VAL A 43 18.98 4.44 -4.41
C VAL A 43 17.65 3.72 -4.16
N SER A 44 17.29 3.49 -2.91
CA SER A 44 16.00 2.88 -2.56
C SER A 44 14.82 3.77 -2.94
N GLY A 45 14.99 5.10 -2.88
CA GLY A 45 14.00 6.08 -3.32
C GLY A 45 13.70 6.07 -4.83
N LEU A 46 14.57 5.46 -5.63
CA LEU A 46 14.37 5.32 -7.08
C LEU A 46 13.56 4.07 -7.45
N LEU A 47 13.33 3.16 -6.51
CA LEU A 47 12.58 1.93 -6.73
C LEU A 47 11.18 2.04 -6.14
N LYS A 48 10.18 1.79 -6.97
CA LYS A 48 8.76 1.75 -6.56
C LYS A 48 8.38 0.42 -5.92
N SER A 49 8.88 -0.67 -6.47
CA SER A 49 8.65 -2.02 -5.96
C SER A 49 9.66 -3.01 -6.53
N VAL A 50 9.85 -4.11 -5.81
CA VAL A 50 10.58 -5.27 -6.29
C VAL A 50 9.64 -6.47 -6.27
N VAL A 51 9.65 -7.25 -7.33
CA VAL A 51 8.85 -8.48 -7.49
C VAL A 51 9.81 -9.66 -7.61
N ILE A 52 9.67 -10.60 -6.69
CA ILE A 52 10.40 -11.87 -6.70
C ILE A 52 9.41 -12.97 -7.11
N GLN A 53 9.70 -13.61 -8.21
CA GLN A 53 9.03 -14.83 -8.64
C GLN A 53 9.86 -16.02 -8.20
N ASP A 54 9.24 -16.98 -7.51
CA ASP A 54 9.90 -18.16 -6.96
C ASP A 54 9.09 -19.42 -7.27
N ILE A 55 9.74 -20.42 -7.85
CA ILE A 55 9.13 -21.72 -8.22
C ILE A 55 8.69 -22.47 -6.95
N SER A 56 9.42 -22.30 -5.83
CA SER A 56 9.10 -22.96 -4.56
C SER A 56 7.89 -22.36 -3.86
N PHE A 57 7.44 -21.15 -4.25
CA PHE A 57 6.27 -20.51 -3.71
C PHE A 57 5.00 -21.14 -4.28
N LYS A 58 4.39 -22.02 -3.48
CA LYS A 58 3.35 -22.98 -3.92
C LYS A 58 1.94 -22.39 -4.09
N TRP A 59 1.71 -21.13 -3.71
CA TRP A 59 0.39 -20.49 -3.77
C TRP A 59 0.28 -19.59 -5.00
N ASN A 60 -0.52 -20.01 -5.97
CA ASN A 60 -0.60 -19.34 -7.29
C ASN A 60 -1.51 -18.11 -7.33
N ASN A 61 -2.45 -18.00 -6.38
CA ASN A 61 -3.37 -16.87 -6.30
C ASN A 61 -3.01 -15.89 -5.17
N LEU A 62 -1.83 -16.04 -4.56
CA LEU A 62 -1.31 -15.17 -3.50
C LEU A 62 -0.04 -14.45 -3.96
N ALA A 63 0.12 -13.24 -3.45
CA ALA A 63 1.39 -12.54 -3.41
C ALA A 63 1.61 -12.05 -1.96
N LEU A 64 2.78 -12.29 -1.42
CA LEU A 64 3.18 -11.72 -0.13
C LEU A 64 3.87 -10.40 -0.38
N LEU A 65 3.43 -9.34 0.30
CA LEU A 65 4.07 -8.04 0.29
C LEU A 65 4.83 -7.86 1.60
N ASP A 66 6.15 -7.82 1.52
CA ASP A 66 7.00 -7.39 2.60
C ASP A 66 7.07 -5.86 2.60
N THR A 67 6.61 -5.26 3.69
CA THR A 67 6.55 -3.81 3.86
C THR A 67 7.75 -3.30 4.65
N PRO A 68 8.23 -2.06 4.41
CA PRO A 68 9.20 -1.43 5.29
C PRO A 68 8.69 -1.37 6.73
N GLY A 69 9.60 -1.40 7.69
CA GLY A 69 9.26 -1.17 9.09
C GLY A 69 8.71 0.25 9.28
N TYR A 70 7.72 0.39 10.17
CA TYR A 70 7.07 1.68 10.42
C TYR A 70 7.47 2.31 11.77
N THR A 71 8.43 1.73 12.47
CA THR A 71 8.88 2.19 13.79
C THR A 71 9.51 3.57 13.71
N ASN A 72 8.93 4.51 14.45
CA ASN A 72 9.46 5.86 14.67
C ASN A 72 10.71 5.80 15.57
N THR A 73 11.86 5.46 15.04
CA THR A 73 13.13 5.67 15.72
C THR A 73 13.84 6.84 15.04
N ASP A 74 13.84 7.96 15.76
CA ASP A 74 14.55 9.22 15.53
C ASP A 74 13.89 10.26 14.62
N GLU A 75 13.64 11.43 15.25
CA GLU A 75 13.00 12.64 14.70
C GLU A 75 13.78 13.34 13.57
N GLN A 76 14.81 12.73 12.98
CA GLN A 76 15.74 13.45 12.09
C GLN A 76 15.56 13.22 10.58
N PHE A 77 14.72 12.28 10.12
CA PHE A 77 14.56 12.04 8.69
C PHE A 77 13.10 12.14 8.22
N SER A 78 12.85 13.07 7.32
CA SER A 78 11.55 13.31 6.64
C SER A 78 11.03 12.12 5.80
N SER A 79 11.85 11.10 5.57
CA SER A 79 11.50 9.88 4.83
C SER A 79 10.58 8.92 5.62
N GLU A 80 10.72 8.85 6.95
CA GLU A 80 9.97 7.88 7.78
C GLU A 80 8.45 8.11 7.80
N ARG A 81 8.01 9.37 7.77
CA ARG A 81 6.58 9.70 7.60
C ARG A 81 6.01 9.23 6.27
N THR A 82 6.87 9.14 5.27
CA THR A 82 6.48 8.68 3.93
C THR A 82 6.33 7.17 3.93
N ASP A 83 7.25 6.43 4.57
CA ASP A 83 7.23 4.96 4.64
C ASP A 83 6.04 4.43 5.44
N ALA A 84 5.73 5.05 6.59
CA ALA A 84 4.54 4.72 7.37
C ALA A 84 3.23 4.95 6.58
N LYS A 85 3.13 6.04 5.82
CA LYS A 85 1.97 6.33 4.96
C LYS A 85 1.87 5.35 3.79
N VAL A 86 2.99 4.99 3.18
CA VAL A 86 3.04 3.99 2.10
C VAL A 86 2.63 2.62 2.64
N ALA A 87 3.19 2.20 3.78
CA ALA A 87 2.81 0.94 4.43
C ALA A 87 1.32 0.92 4.77
N PHE A 88 0.78 2.01 5.36
CA PHE A 88 -0.65 2.14 5.68
C PHE A 88 -1.54 2.02 4.43
N SER A 89 -1.18 2.71 3.36
CA SER A 89 -1.91 2.63 2.09
C SER A 89 -1.90 1.22 1.51
N GLN A 90 -0.75 0.56 1.51
CA GLN A 90 -0.59 -0.80 1.00
C GLN A 90 -1.36 -1.82 1.84
N LEU A 91 -1.29 -1.73 3.17
CA LEU A 91 -1.99 -2.63 4.08
C LEU A 91 -3.51 -2.49 3.96
N ASN A 92 -4.03 -1.28 3.74
CA ASN A 92 -5.47 -1.08 3.51
C ASN A 92 -5.97 -1.62 2.16
N THR A 93 -5.08 -1.96 1.24
CA THR A 93 -5.42 -2.63 -0.02
C THR A 93 -5.17 -4.14 0.00
N ALA A 94 -4.59 -4.65 1.09
CA ALA A 94 -4.33 -6.08 1.26
C ALA A 94 -5.63 -6.86 1.50
N HIS A 95 -5.64 -8.13 1.11
CA HIS A 95 -6.76 -9.04 1.42
C HIS A 95 -6.61 -9.69 2.80
N PHE A 96 -5.38 -9.79 3.31
CA PHE A 96 -4.99 -10.36 4.58
C PHE A 96 -3.76 -9.64 5.10
N ILE A 97 -3.62 -9.58 6.40
CA ILE A 97 -2.46 -8.99 7.06
C ILE A 97 -1.84 -10.04 7.97
N ILE A 98 -0.54 -10.24 7.83
CA ILE A 98 0.28 -11.02 8.76
C ILE A 98 1.14 -10.02 9.53
N TRP A 99 0.88 -9.88 10.82
CA TRP A 99 1.61 -8.98 11.71
C TRP A 99 2.62 -9.75 12.52
N VAL A 100 3.90 -9.42 12.42
CA VAL A 100 4.98 -10.14 13.08
C VAL A 100 5.48 -9.37 14.28
N VAL A 101 5.34 -9.97 15.48
CA VAL A 101 5.82 -9.44 16.75
C VAL A 101 6.92 -10.33 17.28
N SER A 102 7.96 -9.77 17.88
CA SER A 102 9.01 -10.58 18.53
C SER A 102 8.59 -10.99 19.94
N ALA A 103 8.67 -12.29 20.27
CA ALA A 103 8.41 -12.80 21.61
C ALA A 103 9.35 -12.18 22.67
N THR A 104 10.53 -11.69 22.25
CA THR A 104 11.49 -11.05 23.16
C THR A 104 10.98 -9.73 23.71
N ASN A 105 10.08 -9.03 22.99
CA ASN A 105 9.48 -7.77 23.40
C ASN A 105 8.38 -7.96 24.48
N GLY A 106 7.97 -9.20 24.75
CA GLY A 106 6.99 -9.56 25.76
C GLY A 106 5.54 -9.46 25.28
N THR A 107 5.15 -8.46 24.55
CA THR A 107 3.78 -8.31 23.99
C THR A 107 3.82 -7.39 22.77
N ILE A 108 2.65 -7.20 22.16
CA ILE A 108 2.45 -6.20 21.11
C ILE A 108 2.52 -4.79 21.70
N SER A 109 3.14 -3.85 21.02
CA SER A 109 3.28 -2.47 21.48
C SER A 109 1.97 -1.67 21.34
N ASP A 110 1.85 -0.58 22.07
CA ASP A 110 0.71 0.35 21.90
C ASP A 110 0.70 1.01 20.53
N GLU A 111 1.88 1.25 19.95
CA GLU A 111 2.04 1.77 18.59
C GLU A 111 1.50 0.79 17.55
N ASP A 112 1.88 -0.49 17.67
CA ASP A 112 1.32 -1.57 16.84
C ASP A 112 -0.20 -1.63 16.91
N LEU A 113 -0.74 -1.57 18.12
CA LEU A 113 -2.17 -1.62 18.37
C LEU A 113 -2.90 -0.39 17.79
N ASN A 114 -2.32 0.80 17.90
CA ASN A 114 -2.87 2.01 17.31
C ASN A 114 -2.90 1.88 15.78
N PHE A 115 -1.77 1.50 15.19
CA PHE A 115 -1.65 1.31 13.75
C PHE A 115 -2.66 0.27 13.22
N LEU A 116 -2.76 -0.89 13.86
CA LEU A 116 -3.70 -1.95 13.48
C LEU A 116 -5.17 -1.54 13.63
N SER A 117 -5.49 -0.66 14.60
CA SER A 117 -6.85 -0.17 14.82
C SER A 117 -7.30 0.83 13.75
N GLU A 118 -6.38 1.53 13.11
CA GLU A 118 -6.65 2.47 12.03
C GLU A 118 -6.87 1.77 10.68
N LEU A 119 -6.39 0.51 10.54
CA LEU A 119 -6.57 -0.27 9.32
C LEU A 119 -8.02 -0.73 9.16
N ASN A 120 -8.44 -0.94 7.90
CA ASN A 120 -9.77 -1.44 7.59
C ASN A 120 -10.11 -2.68 8.45
N PRO A 121 -11.16 -2.63 9.28
CA PRO A 121 -11.51 -3.73 10.18
C PRO A 121 -11.92 -5.01 9.44
N SER A 122 -12.42 -4.89 8.21
CA SER A 122 -12.84 -6.06 7.39
C SER A 122 -11.67 -6.91 6.89
N ILE A 123 -10.42 -6.41 6.99
CA ILE A 123 -9.24 -7.18 6.57
C ILE A 123 -8.85 -8.15 7.68
N PRO A 124 -8.88 -9.48 7.44
CA PRO A 124 -8.46 -10.47 8.42
C PRO A 124 -6.99 -10.29 8.80
N LYS A 125 -6.70 -10.33 10.09
CA LYS A 125 -5.36 -10.12 10.64
C LYS A 125 -4.90 -11.37 11.38
N LEU A 126 -3.70 -11.85 11.07
CA LEU A 126 -3.01 -12.94 11.76
C LEU A 126 -1.79 -12.35 12.47
N ILE A 127 -1.58 -12.69 13.74
CA ILE A 127 -0.38 -12.28 14.47
C ILE A 127 0.58 -13.48 14.55
N ILE A 128 1.84 -13.25 14.18
CA ILE A 128 2.92 -14.24 14.35
C ILE A 128 3.86 -13.76 15.46
N LEU A 129 3.95 -14.53 16.51
CA LEU A 129 4.92 -14.30 17.58
C LEU A 129 6.24 -15.00 17.22
N SER A 130 7.16 -14.25 16.64
CA SER A 130 8.47 -14.72 16.18
C SER A 130 9.45 -14.92 17.35
N ARG A 131 10.56 -15.63 17.11
CA ARG A 131 11.57 -15.94 18.14
C ARG A 131 11.00 -16.65 19.38
N ALA A 132 9.98 -17.47 19.19
CA ALA A 132 9.30 -18.18 20.28
C ALA A 132 10.25 -19.11 21.06
N ASP A 133 11.32 -19.60 20.43
CA ASP A 133 12.34 -20.43 21.07
C ASP A 133 13.15 -19.73 22.18
N LEU A 134 13.05 -18.42 22.28
CA LEU A 134 13.74 -17.62 23.29
C LEU A 134 12.91 -17.39 24.57
N LYS A 135 11.70 -17.94 24.63
CA LYS A 135 10.80 -17.84 25.79
C LYS A 135 10.29 -19.19 26.24
N PRO A 136 10.04 -19.40 27.53
CA PRO A 136 9.34 -20.57 28.05
C PRO A 136 7.93 -20.69 27.45
N LYS A 137 7.43 -21.93 27.31
CA LYS A 137 6.09 -22.17 26.74
C LYS A 137 4.96 -21.54 27.56
N GLU A 138 5.12 -21.47 28.88
CA GLU A 138 4.16 -20.83 29.81
C GLU A 138 4.08 -19.32 29.57
N ASP A 139 5.25 -18.68 29.35
CA ASP A 139 5.31 -17.26 29.03
C ASP A 139 4.67 -16.97 27.66
N LEU A 140 4.94 -17.82 26.66
CA LEU A 140 4.33 -17.68 25.32
C LEU A 140 2.81 -17.77 25.39
N ALA A 141 2.26 -18.69 26.19
CA ALA A 141 0.81 -18.80 26.38
C ALA A 141 0.22 -17.55 27.04
N SER A 142 0.93 -17.00 28.04
CA SER A 142 0.54 -15.76 28.71
C SER A 142 0.58 -14.56 27.76
N ILE A 143 1.63 -14.45 26.95
CA ILE A 143 1.79 -13.40 25.92
C ILE A 143 0.66 -13.51 24.88
N LYS A 144 0.38 -14.71 24.37
CA LYS A 144 -0.74 -14.94 23.42
C LYS A 144 -2.05 -14.46 23.99
N LYS A 145 -2.35 -14.84 25.23
CA LYS A 145 -3.59 -14.42 25.91
C LYS A 145 -3.67 -12.92 26.03
N LEU A 146 -2.58 -12.27 26.45
CA LEU A 146 -2.53 -10.82 26.61
C LEU A 146 -2.72 -10.09 25.26
N ILE A 147 -2.08 -10.56 24.19
CA ILE A 147 -2.26 -10.00 22.84
C ILE A 147 -3.73 -10.06 22.42
N LEU A 148 -4.39 -11.23 22.60
CA LEU A 148 -5.80 -11.38 22.25
C LEU A 148 -6.72 -10.48 23.09
N GLU A 149 -6.43 -10.30 24.38
CA GLU A 149 -7.18 -9.38 25.24
C GLU A 149 -7.01 -7.92 24.81
N LEU A 150 -5.77 -7.50 24.48
CA LEU A 150 -5.45 -6.14 24.05
C LEU A 150 -6.07 -5.80 22.70
N THR A 151 -5.99 -6.72 21.73
CA THR A 151 -6.60 -6.53 20.41
C THR A 151 -8.13 -6.47 20.51
N GLN A 152 -8.75 -7.35 21.32
CA GLN A 152 -10.18 -7.33 21.54
C GLN A 152 -10.67 -6.02 22.19
N LYS A 153 -9.95 -5.50 23.19
CA LYS A 153 -10.27 -4.21 23.83
C LYS A 153 -10.25 -3.03 22.87
N ARG A 154 -9.45 -3.11 21.81
CA ARG A 154 -9.36 -2.07 20.77
C ARG A 154 -10.23 -2.33 19.54
N GLY A 155 -11.06 -3.38 19.58
CA GLY A 155 -11.94 -3.75 18.45
C GLY A 155 -11.18 -4.27 17.23
N ILE A 156 -9.96 -4.79 17.42
CA ILE A 156 -9.14 -5.35 16.35
C ILE A 156 -9.47 -6.85 16.25
N GLU A 157 -10.08 -7.27 15.15
CA GLU A 157 -10.32 -8.68 14.86
C GLU A 157 -9.02 -9.36 14.42
N VAL A 158 -8.60 -10.37 15.20
CA VAL A 158 -7.42 -11.20 14.93
C VAL A 158 -7.86 -12.64 14.79
N LEU A 159 -7.40 -13.31 13.71
CA LEU A 159 -7.73 -14.72 13.45
C LEU A 159 -7.13 -15.64 14.51
N ASP A 160 -5.85 -15.48 14.78
CA ASP A 160 -5.12 -16.19 15.83
C ASP A 160 -3.75 -15.53 16.09
N VAL A 161 -3.06 -16.01 17.13
CA VAL A 161 -1.64 -15.69 17.42
C VAL A 161 -0.86 -17.00 17.34
N ILE A 162 0.04 -17.11 16.35
CA ILE A 162 0.82 -18.31 16.05
C ILE A 162 2.26 -18.10 16.48
N PHE A 163 2.85 -19.10 17.14
CA PHE A 163 4.26 -19.08 17.54
C PHE A 163 5.15 -19.52 16.39
N SER A 164 6.28 -18.83 16.20
CA SER A 164 7.24 -19.15 15.15
C SER A 164 8.69 -19.03 15.64
N SER A 165 9.56 -19.90 15.12
CA SER A 165 11.01 -19.81 15.31
C SER A 165 11.74 -20.24 14.05
N ALA A 166 12.61 -19.38 13.54
CA ALA A 166 13.49 -19.72 12.43
C ALA A 166 14.53 -20.80 12.81
N ARG A 167 14.95 -20.84 14.10
CA ARG A 167 15.96 -21.77 14.60
C ARG A 167 15.38 -23.13 14.94
N LYS A 168 14.17 -23.16 15.54
CA LYS A 168 13.52 -24.40 16.00
C LYS A 168 12.24 -24.69 15.23
N ARG A 169 12.33 -24.74 13.90
CA ARG A 169 11.16 -24.96 13.01
C ARG A 169 10.37 -26.24 13.33
N LYS A 170 11.03 -27.30 13.81
CA LYS A 170 10.35 -28.54 14.18
C LYS A 170 9.51 -28.43 15.45
N GLU A 171 9.90 -27.54 16.39
CA GLU A 171 9.19 -27.31 17.64
C GLU A 171 8.04 -26.28 17.44
N TYR A 172 8.25 -25.31 16.52
CA TYR A 172 7.30 -24.26 16.17
C TYR A 172 7.01 -24.30 14.65
N PRO A 173 6.27 -25.33 14.18
CA PRO A 173 5.97 -25.48 12.76
C PRO A 173 5.03 -24.38 12.28
N LEU A 174 5.21 -23.92 11.04
CA LEU A 174 4.33 -22.96 10.39
C LEU A 174 3.13 -23.61 9.69
N GLU A 175 2.82 -24.87 10.02
CA GLU A 175 1.74 -25.63 9.38
C GLU A 175 0.38 -24.90 9.45
N GLN A 176 0.09 -24.24 10.57
CA GLN A 176 -1.13 -23.45 10.72
C GLN A 176 -1.14 -22.23 9.77
N VAL A 177 -0.01 -21.55 9.59
CA VAL A 177 0.14 -20.45 8.63
C VAL A 177 -0.01 -20.98 7.20
N GLU A 178 0.64 -22.09 6.87
CA GLU A 178 0.55 -22.71 5.55
C GLU A 178 -0.87 -23.18 5.21
N ASN A 179 -1.60 -23.70 6.20
CA ASN A 179 -3.00 -24.07 6.03
C ASN A 179 -3.89 -22.84 5.73
N LEU A 180 -3.68 -21.74 6.47
CA LEU A 180 -4.39 -20.47 6.21
C LEU A 180 -4.05 -19.91 4.83
N LEU A 181 -2.77 -19.89 4.45
CA LEU A 181 -2.36 -19.46 3.11
C LEU A 181 -2.98 -20.34 2.02
N SER A 182 -3.04 -21.65 2.24
CA SER A 182 -3.66 -22.59 1.30
C SER A 182 -5.18 -22.41 1.21
N GLU A 183 -5.83 -22.04 2.30
CA GLU A 183 -7.24 -21.66 2.29
C GLU A 183 -7.48 -20.35 1.52
N TRP A 184 -6.64 -19.36 1.77
CA TRP A 184 -6.70 -18.08 1.08
C TRP A 184 -6.41 -18.20 -0.42
N ASP A 185 -5.53 -19.13 -0.82
CA ASP A 185 -5.20 -19.40 -2.22
C ASP A 185 -6.36 -20.00 -3.03
N LYS A 186 -7.28 -20.73 -2.37
CA LYS A 186 -8.43 -21.37 -3.05
C LYS A 186 -9.38 -20.37 -3.70
N THR A 187 -9.44 -19.15 -3.20
CA THR A 187 -10.40 -18.14 -3.65
C THR A 187 -9.70 -17.11 -4.53
N LYS A 188 -10.01 -17.13 -5.83
CA LYS A 188 -9.64 -16.01 -6.71
C LYS A 188 -10.41 -14.77 -6.28
N ARG A 189 -9.71 -13.80 -5.71
CA ARG A 189 -10.29 -12.52 -5.30
C ARG A 189 -10.04 -11.47 -6.38
N PRO A 190 -11.04 -10.62 -6.69
CA PRO A 190 -10.79 -9.48 -7.54
C PRO A 190 -9.75 -8.59 -6.84
N VAL A 191 -8.78 -8.12 -7.61
CA VAL A 191 -7.76 -7.22 -7.09
C VAL A 191 -8.46 -5.96 -6.56
N LEU A 192 -8.43 -5.73 -5.25
CA LEU A 192 -9.03 -4.55 -4.60
C LEU A 192 -8.54 -3.26 -5.25
N PHE A 193 -7.28 -3.23 -5.68
CA PHE A 193 -6.72 -2.15 -6.46
C PHE A 193 -7.52 -1.84 -7.72
N ALA A 194 -7.91 -2.87 -8.50
CA ALA A 194 -8.69 -2.66 -9.72
C ALA A 194 -10.09 -2.10 -9.44
N GLN A 195 -10.71 -2.50 -8.33
CA GLN A 195 -12.01 -1.95 -7.89
C GLN A 195 -11.85 -0.51 -7.42
N ASN A 196 -10.86 -0.21 -6.57
CA ASN A 196 -10.57 1.13 -6.09
C ASN A 196 -10.17 2.06 -7.24
N PHE A 197 -9.38 1.56 -8.19
CA PHE A 197 -9.00 2.30 -9.41
C PHE A 197 -10.22 2.61 -10.26
N LYS A 198 -11.14 1.66 -10.44
CA LYS A 198 -12.40 1.89 -11.15
C LYS A 198 -13.25 2.97 -10.46
N ILE A 199 -13.34 2.92 -9.14
CA ILE A 199 -14.07 3.93 -8.35
C ILE A 199 -13.41 5.31 -8.51
N PHE A 200 -12.08 5.37 -8.45
CA PHE A 200 -11.32 6.60 -8.65
C PHE A 200 -11.54 7.19 -10.06
N PHE A 201 -11.51 6.34 -11.09
CA PHE A 201 -11.82 6.79 -12.46
C PHE A 201 -13.23 7.35 -12.58
N LEU A 202 -14.22 6.70 -11.99
CA LEU A 202 -15.60 7.19 -12.01
C LEU A 202 -15.75 8.51 -11.24
N GLN A 203 -15.02 8.71 -10.16
CA GLN A 203 -15.02 9.98 -9.42
C GLN A 203 -14.31 11.08 -10.21
N TYR A 204 -13.20 10.76 -10.87
CA TYR A 204 -12.46 11.69 -11.71
C TYR A 204 -13.28 12.12 -12.94
N ASP A 205 -13.95 11.18 -13.60
CA ASP A 205 -14.84 11.45 -14.73
C ASP A 205 -15.99 12.40 -14.33
N ARG A 206 -16.63 12.14 -13.18
CA ARG A 206 -17.64 13.05 -12.62
C ARG A 206 -17.09 14.43 -12.30
N TYR A 207 -15.88 14.51 -11.79
CA TYR A 207 -15.21 15.78 -11.54
C TYR A 207 -15.00 16.55 -12.84
N LEU A 208 -14.54 15.90 -13.91
CA LEU A 208 -14.36 16.50 -15.22
C LEU A 208 -15.70 16.98 -15.81
N ASP A 209 -16.77 16.20 -15.67
CA ASP A 209 -18.11 16.59 -16.09
C ASP A 209 -18.60 17.86 -15.38
N GLU A 210 -18.39 17.95 -14.08
CA GLU A 210 -18.77 19.15 -13.32
C GLU A 210 -17.92 20.38 -13.72
N GLN A 211 -16.61 20.20 -13.94
CA GLN A 211 -15.76 21.28 -14.44
C GLN A 211 -16.23 21.76 -15.83
N LEU A 212 -16.54 20.84 -16.72
CA LEU A 212 -17.06 21.16 -18.05
C LEU A 212 -18.37 21.94 -17.97
N ARG A 213 -19.28 21.53 -17.09
CA ARG A 213 -20.56 22.21 -16.84
C ARG A 213 -20.36 23.65 -16.34
N LEU A 214 -19.40 23.84 -15.42
CA LEU A 214 -19.07 25.15 -14.88
C LEU A 214 -18.52 26.10 -15.95
N GLU A 215 -17.59 25.63 -16.79
CA GLU A 215 -17.03 26.42 -17.87
C GLU A 215 -18.10 26.76 -18.93
N GLN A 216 -19.00 25.86 -19.27
CA GLN A 216 -20.13 26.11 -20.16
C GLN A 216 -21.08 27.15 -19.58
N MET A 217 -21.34 27.13 -18.29
CA MET A 217 -22.15 28.16 -17.62
C MET A 217 -21.49 29.54 -17.70
N GLN A 218 -20.17 29.62 -17.60
CA GLN A 218 -19.42 30.88 -17.73
C GLN A 218 -19.55 31.42 -19.15
N ILE A 219 -19.37 30.61 -20.19
CA ILE A 219 -19.59 31.03 -21.60
C ILE A 219 -21.00 31.58 -21.77
N ASN A 220 -22.02 30.89 -21.26
CA ASN A 220 -23.39 31.34 -21.39
C ASN A 220 -23.66 32.69 -20.70
N ARG A 221 -22.96 32.95 -19.57
CA ARG A 221 -23.04 34.26 -18.89
C ARG A 221 -22.36 35.35 -19.72
N ILE A 222 -21.21 35.08 -20.27
CA ILE A 222 -20.44 36.01 -21.10
C ILE A 222 -21.21 36.34 -22.37
N ASN A 223 -21.77 35.37 -23.07
CA ASN A 223 -22.59 35.58 -24.26
C ASN A 223 -23.81 36.47 -23.98
N ARG A 224 -24.42 36.41 -22.77
CA ARG A 224 -25.49 37.30 -22.38
C ARG A 224 -25.02 38.73 -22.20
N ILE A 225 -23.81 38.97 -21.69
CA ILE A 225 -23.22 40.30 -21.54
C ILE A 225 -22.86 40.84 -22.91
N GLU A 226 -22.34 40.05 -23.82
CA GLU A 226 -22.06 40.42 -25.21
C GLU A 226 -23.30 40.93 -25.93
N MET A 227 -24.45 40.26 -25.70
CA MET A 227 -25.73 40.65 -26.33
C MET A 227 -26.28 42.03 -25.91
N ILE A 228 -25.83 42.56 -24.76
CA ILE A 228 -26.35 43.84 -24.21
C ILE A 228 -25.30 44.95 -24.19
N SER A 229 -24.12 44.73 -24.73
CA SER A 229 -23.03 45.69 -24.74
C SER A 229 -22.72 46.15 -26.18
N ASP A 230 -22.69 47.45 -26.37
CA ASP A 230 -22.28 48.10 -27.63
C ASP A 230 -20.87 48.73 -27.52
N LEU A 231 -20.13 48.51 -26.42
CA LEU A 231 -18.83 49.12 -26.20
C LEU A 231 -17.73 48.26 -26.85
N PRO A 232 -16.94 48.76 -27.84
CA PRO A 232 -15.94 47.97 -28.56
C PRO A 232 -14.84 47.40 -27.68
N GLU A 233 -14.40 48.12 -26.64
CA GLU A 233 -13.37 47.67 -25.71
C GLU A 233 -13.87 46.48 -24.91
N LEU A 234 -15.10 46.53 -24.41
CA LEU A 234 -15.70 45.43 -23.65
C LEU A 234 -15.92 44.18 -24.51
N LEU A 235 -16.31 44.36 -25.79
CA LEU A 235 -16.46 43.24 -26.74
C LEU A 235 -15.14 42.55 -27.03
N ASN A 236 -14.03 43.29 -27.10
CA ASN A 236 -12.67 42.68 -27.23
C ASN A 236 -12.25 41.87 -25.99
N ASP A 237 -12.54 42.40 -24.80
CA ASP A 237 -12.25 41.68 -23.54
C ASP A 237 -13.09 40.39 -23.44
N ILE A 238 -14.38 40.47 -23.79
CA ILE A 238 -15.28 39.32 -23.84
C ILE A 238 -14.77 38.25 -24.82
N ALA A 239 -14.32 38.63 -26.01
CA ALA A 239 -13.77 37.71 -26.99
C ALA A 239 -12.51 37.01 -26.46
N SER A 240 -11.62 37.75 -25.80
CA SER A 240 -10.42 37.21 -25.20
C SER A 240 -10.74 36.19 -24.10
N ILE A 241 -11.65 36.50 -23.18
CA ILE A 241 -12.07 35.61 -22.09
C ILE A 241 -12.76 34.37 -22.67
N THR A 242 -13.59 34.53 -23.68
CA THR A 242 -14.26 33.39 -24.35
C THR A 242 -13.27 32.42 -24.94
N LEU A 243 -12.23 32.91 -25.61
CA LEU A 243 -11.14 32.05 -26.12
C LEU A 243 -10.41 31.26 -25.02
N MET A 244 -10.09 31.93 -23.92
CA MET A 244 -9.44 31.27 -22.76
C MET A 244 -10.31 30.15 -22.21
N ILE A 245 -11.60 30.36 -22.05
CA ILE A 245 -12.54 29.34 -21.55
C ILE A 245 -12.69 28.21 -22.57
N GLN A 246 -12.72 28.46 -23.85
CA GLN A 246 -12.79 27.45 -24.88
C GLN A 246 -11.52 26.56 -24.90
N GLU A 247 -10.34 27.13 -24.69
CA GLU A 247 -9.10 26.39 -24.56
C GLU A 247 -9.13 25.46 -23.33
N LYS A 248 -9.63 25.97 -22.20
CA LYS A 248 -9.80 25.20 -20.98
C LYS A 248 -10.77 24.04 -21.16
N ILE A 249 -11.89 24.24 -21.84
CA ILE A 249 -12.85 23.19 -22.21
C ILE A 249 -12.18 22.14 -23.09
N ARG A 250 -11.38 22.53 -24.10
CA ARG A 250 -10.63 21.56 -24.92
C ARG A 250 -9.68 20.72 -24.09
N HIS A 251 -8.97 21.32 -23.15
CA HIS A 251 -8.06 20.61 -22.26
C HIS A 251 -8.82 19.59 -21.39
N ILE A 252 -9.96 19.98 -20.81
CA ILE A 252 -10.80 19.07 -20.02
C ILE A 252 -11.28 17.89 -20.88
N LEU A 253 -11.75 18.17 -22.11
CA LEU A 253 -12.21 17.11 -23.02
C LEU A 253 -11.09 16.16 -23.46
N SER A 254 -9.86 16.66 -23.60
CA SER A 254 -8.71 15.80 -23.93
C SER A 254 -8.23 14.95 -22.75
N SER A 255 -8.61 15.30 -21.53
CA SER A 255 -8.29 14.57 -20.30
C SER A 255 -9.35 13.53 -19.93
N LYS A 256 -10.49 13.55 -20.61
CA LYS A 256 -11.60 12.63 -20.45
C LYS A 256 -11.49 11.41 -21.37
#